data_e4160e5c141233693eefb98303e740a7
#
_entry.id   e4160e5c141233693eefb98303e740a7
#
_cell.length_a   1.000
_cell.length_b   1.000
_cell.length_c   1.000
_cell.angle_alpha   90.00
_cell.angle_beta   90.00
_cell.angle_gamma   90.00
#
_symmetry.space_group_name_H-M   'P 1'
#
loop_
_entity.id
_entity.type
_entity.pdbx_description
1 polymer ?
#
loop_
_entity_poly.entity_id
_entity_poly.type
_entity_poly.pdbx_seq_one_letter_code
_entity_poly.pdbx_strand_id
1 'polypeptide(L)'
;MYPSAVAELEALLTAARAGSISKAARELGINQQTMSARIARAEKALGITVFERSPYGVSPTENGQVLIDALPDLLAACHRFSGIAASLRSDDVPRHLTLAVSNTVAELYYPCLLY
;
A
#
# COMPACT_ATOMS: atom_id res chain seq x y z
N MET A 1 -9.29 -4.73 7.61
CA MET A 1 -8.64 -5.88 6.97
C MET A 1 -7.77 -5.39 5.83
N TYR A 2 -8.27 -5.47 4.64
CA TYR A 2 -7.60 -5.00 3.48
C TYR A 2 -7.20 -3.50 3.56
N PRO A 3 -8.00 -2.61 4.16
CA PRO A 3 -7.57 -1.22 4.34
C PRO A 3 -6.27 -1.06 5.13
N SER A 4 -6.01 -1.95 6.08
CA SER A 4 -4.79 -1.89 6.88
C SER A 4 -3.55 -2.19 6.03
N ALA A 5 -3.60 -3.22 5.19
CA ALA A 5 -2.48 -3.56 4.32
C ALA A 5 -2.20 -2.45 3.32
N VAL A 6 -3.25 -1.88 2.72
CA VAL A 6 -3.10 -0.78 1.77
C VAL A 6 -2.52 0.45 2.46
N ALA A 7 -2.98 0.76 3.67
CA ALA A 7 -2.46 1.89 4.43
C ALA A 7 -0.97 1.75 4.73
N GLU A 8 -0.52 0.55 5.06
CA GLU A 8 0.89 0.29 5.31
C GLU A 8 1.73 0.47 4.04
N LEU A 9 1.25 -0.02 2.91
CA LEU A 9 1.95 0.13 1.64
C LEU A 9 1.96 1.59 1.17
N GLU A 10 0.87 2.32 1.36
CA GLU A 10 0.82 3.74 1.05
C GLU A 10 1.81 4.51 1.92
N ALA A 11 1.97 4.11 3.19
CA ALA A 11 2.93 4.73 4.07
C ALA A 11 4.35 4.59 3.54
N LEU A 12 4.71 3.40 3.03
CA LEU A 12 6.03 3.18 2.43
C LEU A 12 6.27 4.10 1.25
N LEU A 13 5.32 4.18 0.34
CA LEU A 13 5.47 5.00 -0.85
C LEU A 13 5.53 6.49 -0.52
N THR A 14 4.65 6.95 0.37
CA THR A 14 4.61 8.35 0.77
C THR A 14 5.91 8.76 1.48
N ALA A 15 6.42 7.91 2.36
CA ALA A 15 7.68 8.18 3.06
C ALA A 15 8.85 8.26 2.08
N ALA A 16 8.87 7.40 1.08
CA ALA A 16 9.92 7.42 0.06
C ALA A 16 9.89 8.73 -0.74
N ARG A 17 8.71 9.17 -1.14
CA ARG A 17 8.55 10.41 -1.91
C ARG A 17 8.84 11.66 -1.09
N ALA A 18 8.43 11.65 0.17
CA ALA A 18 8.63 12.80 1.06
C ALA A 18 10.06 12.88 1.57
N GLY A 19 10.75 11.77 1.70
CA GLY A 19 12.09 11.72 2.28
C GLY A 19 12.12 11.98 3.77
N SER A 20 10.98 12.00 4.44
CA SER A 20 10.84 12.30 5.86
C SER A 20 9.57 11.68 6.40
N ILE A 21 9.66 11.06 7.58
CA ILE A 21 8.50 10.48 8.24
C ILE A 21 7.52 11.56 8.68
N SER A 22 8.03 12.68 9.21
CA SER A 22 7.19 13.80 9.63
C SER A 22 6.39 14.39 8.48
N LYS A 23 7.06 14.61 7.36
CA LYS A 23 6.41 15.17 6.17
C LYS A 23 5.38 14.20 5.60
N ALA A 24 5.73 12.92 5.53
CA ALA A 24 4.82 11.89 5.04
C ALA A 24 3.58 11.78 5.93
N ALA A 25 3.75 11.85 7.24
CA ALA A 25 2.63 11.81 8.18
C ALA A 25 1.67 12.98 7.93
N ARG A 26 2.20 14.17 7.70
CA ARG A 26 1.38 15.34 7.38
C ARG A 26 0.61 15.17 6.08
N GLU A 27 1.24 14.60 5.07
CA GLU A 27 0.59 14.35 3.78
C GLU A 27 -0.56 13.36 3.90
N LEU A 28 -0.43 12.36 4.79
CA LEU A 28 -1.47 11.37 5.01
C LEU A 28 -2.47 11.78 6.10
N GLY A 29 -2.26 12.91 6.75
CA GLY A 29 -3.17 13.39 7.79
C GLY A 29 -3.13 12.55 9.07
N ILE A 30 -2.00 11.94 9.39
CA ILE A 30 -1.82 11.12 10.59
C ILE A 30 -0.64 11.65 11.40
N ASN A 31 -0.51 11.19 12.64
CA ASN A 31 0.63 11.61 13.45
C ASN A 31 1.88 10.79 13.09
N GLN A 32 3.05 11.30 13.51
CA GLN A 32 4.32 10.70 13.17
C GLN A 32 4.48 9.29 13.78
N GLN A 33 3.96 9.07 14.96
CA GLN A 33 4.03 7.76 15.60
C GLN A 33 3.25 6.70 14.83
N THR A 34 2.06 7.07 14.35
CA THR A 34 1.24 6.18 13.53
C THR A 34 1.96 5.87 12.22
N MET A 35 2.57 6.88 11.61
CA MET A 35 3.34 6.70 10.38
C MET A 35 4.48 5.73 10.58
N SER A 36 5.27 5.92 11.63
CA SER A 36 6.39 5.02 11.97
C SER A 36 5.91 3.60 12.22
N ALA A 37 4.78 3.44 12.90
CA ALA A 37 4.22 2.12 13.17
C ALA A 37 3.77 1.41 11.91
N ARG A 38 3.16 2.12 10.97
CA ARG A 38 2.75 1.55 9.68
C ARG A 38 3.96 1.07 8.88
N ILE A 39 5.01 1.89 8.83
CA ILE A 39 6.24 1.52 8.13
C ILE A 39 6.87 0.28 8.77
N ALA A 40 6.94 0.25 10.09
CA ALA A 40 7.53 -0.89 10.80
C ALA A 40 6.75 -2.18 10.56
N ARG A 41 5.42 -2.10 10.55
CA ARG A 41 4.58 -3.27 10.26
C ARG A 41 4.79 -3.77 8.84
N ALA A 42 4.88 -2.86 7.89
CA ALA A 42 5.12 -3.24 6.49
C ALA A 42 6.48 -3.90 6.34
N GLU A 43 7.52 -3.34 6.95
CA GLU A 43 8.85 -3.94 6.90
C GLU A 43 8.86 -5.32 7.54
N LYS A 44 8.17 -5.49 8.66
CA LYS A 44 8.08 -6.77 9.34
C LYS A 44 7.35 -7.81 8.49
N ALA A 45 6.24 -7.42 7.88
CA ALA A 45 5.46 -8.32 7.04
C ALA A 45 6.24 -8.76 5.81
N LEU A 46 7.00 -7.85 5.21
CA LEU A 46 7.81 -8.14 4.02
C LEU A 46 9.12 -8.85 4.36
N GLY A 47 9.58 -8.74 5.60
CA GLY A 47 10.85 -9.32 6.01
C GLY A 47 12.06 -8.57 5.45
N ILE A 48 11.89 -7.31 5.07
CA ILE A 48 12.93 -6.51 4.43
C ILE A 48 12.97 -5.13 5.08
N THR A 49 14.18 -4.64 5.38
CA THR A 49 14.36 -3.26 5.81
C THR A 49 14.26 -2.36 4.59
N VAL A 50 13.20 -1.58 4.53
CA VAL A 50 12.91 -0.73 3.37
C VAL A 50 13.64 0.60 3.45
N PHE A 51 13.78 1.18 4.65
CA PHE A 51 14.37 2.50 4.83
C PHE A 51 15.56 2.49 5.76
N GLU A 52 16.55 3.33 5.43
CA GLU A 52 17.60 3.73 6.34
C GLU A 52 17.25 5.09 6.88
N ARG A 53 17.43 5.29 8.19
CA ARG A 53 17.12 6.55 8.86
C ARG A 53 18.40 7.31 9.18
N SER A 54 18.33 8.63 8.98
CA SER A 54 19.43 9.52 9.32
C SER A 54 18.86 10.81 9.94
N PRO A 55 19.70 11.70 10.49
CA PRO A 55 19.22 12.98 10.96
C PRO A 55 18.55 13.83 9.88
N TYR A 56 18.82 13.53 8.64
CA TYR A 56 18.27 14.29 7.51
C TYR A 56 16.97 13.70 6.96
N GLY A 57 16.53 12.56 7.47
CA GLY A 57 15.30 11.94 7.04
C GLY A 57 15.45 10.45 6.81
N VAL A 58 14.68 9.93 5.85
CA VAL A 58 14.73 8.52 5.48
C VAL A 58 15.07 8.38 4.01
N SER A 59 15.79 7.33 3.68
CA SER A 59 16.10 6.97 2.30
C SER A 59 15.93 5.48 2.12
N PRO A 60 15.49 5.02 0.93
CA PRO A 60 15.32 3.59 0.71
C PRO A 60 16.66 2.85 0.75
N THR A 61 16.63 1.64 1.31
CA THR A 61 17.74 0.70 1.14
C THR A 61 17.74 0.20 -0.30
N GLU A 62 18.78 -0.53 -0.69
CA GLU A 62 18.81 -1.12 -2.04
C GLU A 62 17.61 -2.02 -2.30
N ASN A 63 17.31 -2.92 -1.35
CA ASN A 63 16.13 -3.78 -1.47
C ASN A 63 14.83 -2.99 -1.35
N GLY A 64 14.81 -1.97 -0.49
CA GLY A 64 13.65 -1.11 -0.33
C GLY A 64 13.29 -0.37 -1.60
N GLN A 65 14.29 0.08 -2.35
CA GLN A 65 14.04 0.79 -3.61
C GLN A 65 13.33 -0.11 -4.63
N VAL A 66 13.72 -1.39 -4.69
CA VAL A 66 13.06 -2.36 -5.59
C VAL A 66 11.57 -2.47 -5.24
N LEU A 67 11.26 -2.57 -3.95
CA LEU A 67 9.87 -2.66 -3.50
C LEU A 67 9.09 -1.37 -3.76
N ILE A 68 9.71 -0.23 -3.51
CA ILE A 68 9.07 1.07 -3.72
C ILE A 68 8.76 1.28 -5.20
N ASP A 69 9.64 0.85 -6.09
CA ASP A 69 9.40 0.97 -7.52
C ASP A 69 8.21 0.13 -7.98
N ALA A 70 7.91 -0.96 -7.29
CA ALA A 70 6.76 -1.82 -7.59
C ALA A 70 5.45 -1.32 -6.98
N LEU A 71 5.51 -0.48 -5.96
CA LEU A 71 4.32 -0.06 -5.22
C LEU A 71 3.27 0.70 -6.05
N PRO A 72 3.64 1.63 -6.95
CA PRO A 72 2.62 2.36 -7.70
C PRO A 72 1.68 1.45 -8.47
N ASP A 73 2.21 0.42 -9.13
CA ASP A 73 1.40 -0.53 -9.88
C ASP A 73 0.47 -1.33 -8.96
N LEU A 74 1.01 -1.79 -7.83
CA LEU A 74 0.22 -2.55 -6.87
C LEU A 74 -0.90 -1.69 -6.27
N LEU A 75 -0.58 -0.46 -5.86
CA LEU A 75 -1.57 0.43 -5.27
C LEU A 75 -2.65 0.82 -6.28
N ALA A 76 -2.28 1.02 -7.54
CA ALA A 76 -3.25 1.28 -8.59
C ALA A 76 -4.20 0.10 -8.76
N ALA A 77 -3.69 -1.12 -8.73
CA ALA A 77 -4.52 -2.33 -8.81
C ALA A 77 -5.47 -2.43 -7.61
N CYS A 78 -4.98 -2.11 -6.41
CA CYS A 78 -5.82 -2.10 -5.21
C CYS A 78 -6.95 -1.08 -5.31
N HIS A 79 -6.67 0.11 -5.83
CA HIS A 79 -7.68 1.14 -6.01
C HIS A 79 -8.71 0.75 -7.07
N ARG A 80 -8.27 0.12 -8.15
CA ARG A 80 -9.20 -0.41 -9.17
C ARG A 80 -10.11 -1.46 -8.57
N PHE A 81 -9.55 -2.35 -7.76
CA PHE A 81 -10.34 -3.37 -7.09
C PHE A 81 -11.39 -2.75 -6.18
N SER A 82 -11.03 -1.75 -5.40
CA SER A 82 -11.96 -1.06 -4.51
C SER A 82 -13.12 -0.42 -5.29
N GLY A 83 -12.81 0.21 -6.43
CA GLY A 83 -13.81 0.81 -7.28
C GLY A 83 -14.77 -0.22 -7.86
N ILE A 84 -14.24 -1.36 -8.30
CA ILE A 84 -15.04 -2.46 -8.83
C ILE A 84 -15.96 -3.02 -7.75
N ALA A 85 -15.42 -3.25 -6.55
CA ALA A 85 -16.21 -3.74 -5.43
C ALA A 85 -17.35 -2.79 -5.06
N ALA A 86 -17.08 -1.48 -5.09
CA ALA A 86 -18.11 -0.48 -4.84
C ALA A 86 -19.21 -0.53 -5.90
N SER A 87 -18.83 -0.70 -7.16
CA SER A 87 -19.80 -0.83 -8.26
C SER A 87 -20.70 -2.05 -8.10
N LEU A 88 -20.12 -3.17 -7.66
CA LEU A 88 -20.88 -4.40 -7.47
C LEU A 88 -21.95 -4.25 -6.38
N ARG A 89 -21.69 -3.42 -5.39
CA ARG A 89 -22.67 -3.18 -4.33
C ARG A 89 -23.89 -2.39 -4.77
N SER A 90 -23.83 -1.77 -5.95
CA SER A 90 -24.96 -1.02 -6.48
C SER A 90 -25.94 -1.88 -7.27
N ASP A 91 -25.67 -3.17 -7.45
CA ASP A 91 -26.50 -4.14 -8.18
C ASP A 91 -26.65 -3.89 -9.68
N ASP A 92 -25.85 -3.00 -10.24
CA ASP A 92 -25.95 -2.65 -11.66
C ASP A 92 -24.92 -3.38 -12.52
N VAL A 93 -24.09 -4.23 -11.92
CA VAL A 93 -22.98 -4.88 -12.62
C VAL A 93 -23.37 -6.29 -13.05
N PRO A 94 -23.19 -6.65 -14.33
CA PRO A 94 -23.48 -8.02 -14.81
C PRO A 94 -22.63 -9.09 -14.11
N ARG A 95 -23.21 -10.28 -13.95
CA ARG A 95 -22.54 -11.39 -13.27
C ARG A 95 -21.25 -11.83 -13.95
N HIS A 96 -21.22 -11.81 -15.27
CA HIS A 96 -20.02 -12.23 -16.01
C HIS A 96 -18.83 -11.31 -15.69
N LEU A 97 -19.09 -10.04 -15.46
CA LEU A 97 -18.05 -9.09 -15.05
C LEU A 97 -17.56 -9.44 -13.64
N THR A 98 -18.47 -9.82 -12.76
CA THR A 98 -18.12 -10.23 -11.41
C THR A 98 -17.15 -11.41 -11.41
N LEU A 99 -17.40 -12.42 -12.24
CA LEU A 99 -16.54 -13.59 -12.35
C LEU A 99 -15.16 -13.23 -12.90
N ALA A 100 -15.11 -12.38 -13.92
CA ALA A 100 -13.85 -11.92 -14.50
C ALA A 100 -13.01 -11.15 -13.47
N VAL A 101 -13.66 -10.31 -12.68
CA VAL A 101 -13.01 -9.55 -11.64
C VAL A 101 -12.44 -10.48 -10.56
N SER A 102 -13.21 -11.50 -10.17
CA SER A 102 -12.76 -12.45 -9.15
C SER A 102 -11.47 -13.17 -9.55
N ASN A 103 -11.34 -13.57 -10.79
CA ASN A 103 -10.14 -14.23 -11.27
C ASN A 103 -8.94 -13.29 -11.25
N THR A 104 -9.12 -12.07 -11.71
CA THR A 104 -8.07 -11.07 -11.73
C THR A 104 -7.63 -10.73 -10.30
N VAL A 105 -8.58 -10.58 -9.41
CA VAL A 105 -8.32 -10.23 -8.02
C VAL A 105 -7.49 -11.29 -7.32
N ALA A 106 -7.79 -12.57 -7.56
CA ALA A 106 -7.06 -13.67 -6.91
C ALA A 106 -5.56 -13.59 -7.20
N GLU A 107 -5.18 -13.20 -8.41
CA GLU A 107 -3.78 -13.11 -8.81
C GLU A 107 -3.09 -11.83 -8.37
N LEU A 108 -3.77 -10.69 -8.53
CA LEU A 108 -3.13 -9.39 -8.34
C LEU A 108 -3.32 -8.82 -6.95
N TYR A 109 -4.42 -9.15 -6.31
CA TYR A 109 -4.87 -8.49 -5.09
C TYR A 109 -4.70 -9.31 -3.83
N TYR A 110 -4.53 -10.59 -3.99
CA TYR A 110 -4.45 -11.51 -2.85
C TYR A 110 -3.41 -11.10 -1.81
N PRO A 111 -2.21 -10.65 -2.19
CA PRO A 111 -1.24 -10.20 -1.21
C PRO A 111 -1.74 -9.04 -0.35
N CYS A 112 -2.57 -8.18 -0.87
CA CYS A 112 -3.16 -7.08 -0.10
C CYS A 112 -4.14 -7.59 0.95
N LEU A 113 -4.83 -8.68 0.67
CA LEU A 113 -5.81 -9.26 1.59
C LEU A 113 -5.17 -10.05 2.72
N LEU A 114 -3.96 -10.54 2.52
CA LEU A 114 -3.26 -11.35 3.52
C LEU A 114 -2.72 -10.53 4.68
N TYR A 115 -2.58 -9.26 4.53
CA TYR A 115 -2.12 -8.36 5.57
C TYR A 115 -3.30 -7.74 6.28
#